data_7728df55d87f9c966e693a83825b2977
#
_entry.id   7728df55d87f9c966e693a83825b2977
#
_cell.length_a   1.000
_cell.length_b   1.000
_cell.length_c   1.000
_cell.angle_alpha   90.00
_cell.angle_beta   90.00
_cell.angle_gamma   90.00
#
_symmetry.space_group_name_H-M   'P 1'
#
loop_
_entity.id
_entity.type
_entity.pdbx_description
1 polymer ?
#
loop_
_entity_poly.entity_id
_entity_poly.type
_entity_poly.pdbx_seq_one_letter_code
_entity_poly.pdbx_strand_id
1 'polypeptide(L)'
;MCATALGINRKNIYRPLKQPVKDQALKQQIEAVHRDHPAYGHRRVALHLGINHKRTQRVMAQFNLRPPRRHSPPYSTVSTPHHTYGNLLKSMTVTQAHQVWYSDLSRLVYRGTIWYLATIEDRATRQVIAARIGKRHDSHLVLATLKQALAEGQAPAIFHSDQGTEFMAQACTDYLEQRGVRISVSDVASPWQNGYVESFFGRFKQELGDINRFETPGEMVAAVYHHIHYYNHRRIHTALRMPPAVFAAQAVVDIGLQKLGT
;
A
#
# COMPACT_ATOMS: atom_id res chain seq x y z
N MET A 1 14.51 -57.62 0.83
CA MET A 1 14.99 -57.44 -0.57
C MET A 1 14.71 -56.04 -1.18
N CYS A 2 13.53 -55.39 -1.00
CA CYS A 2 13.24 -54.11 -1.67
C CYS A 2 14.14 -52.92 -1.25
N ALA A 3 14.58 -52.82 0.02
CA ALA A 3 15.39 -51.67 0.50
C ALA A 3 16.79 -51.68 -0.14
N THR A 4 17.38 -52.85 -0.28
CA THR A 4 18.71 -53.02 -0.88
C THR A 4 18.70 -52.75 -2.38
N ALA A 5 17.64 -53.13 -3.08
CA ALA A 5 17.46 -52.87 -4.52
C ALA A 5 17.27 -51.36 -4.84
N LEU A 6 16.72 -50.58 -3.89
CA LEU A 6 16.48 -49.15 -4.03
C LEU A 6 17.60 -48.28 -3.42
N GLY A 7 18.64 -48.89 -2.86
CA GLY A 7 19.73 -48.14 -2.21
C GLY A 7 19.32 -47.31 -1.01
N ILE A 8 18.17 -47.63 -0.37
CA ILE A 8 17.63 -46.86 0.77
C ILE A 8 17.66 -47.66 2.06
N ASN A 9 17.83 -46.97 3.18
CA ASN A 9 17.80 -47.61 4.49
C ASN A 9 16.41 -48.17 4.77
N ARG A 10 16.35 -49.46 5.22
CA ARG A 10 15.10 -50.17 5.53
C ARG A 10 14.19 -49.41 6.49
N LYS A 11 14.75 -48.68 7.47
CA LYS A 11 13.98 -47.80 8.38
C LYS A 11 13.22 -46.69 7.67
N ASN A 12 13.68 -46.27 6.50
CA ASN A 12 13.02 -45.18 5.75
C ASN A 12 11.78 -45.66 5.00
N ILE A 13 11.66 -46.95 4.70
CA ILE A 13 10.46 -47.55 4.04
C ILE A 13 9.25 -47.51 4.99
N TYR A 14 9.49 -47.76 6.28
CA TYR A 14 8.42 -47.86 7.28
C TYR A 14 8.26 -46.55 8.10
N ARG A 15 9.07 -45.55 7.79
CA ARG A 15 8.99 -44.26 8.53
C ARG A 15 7.76 -43.50 8.08
N PRO A 16 6.81 -43.19 8.97
CA PRO A 16 5.64 -42.40 8.60
C PRO A 16 6.05 -41.07 8.02
N LEU A 17 5.47 -40.68 6.89
CA LEU A 17 5.73 -39.40 6.25
C LEU A 17 5.18 -38.29 7.14
N LYS A 18 6.04 -37.66 7.96
CA LYS A 18 5.66 -36.54 8.83
C LYS A 18 5.32 -35.27 8.06
N GLN A 19 5.80 -35.15 6.81
CA GLN A 19 5.62 -33.96 5.98
C GLN A 19 4.17 -33.67 5.61
N PRO A 20 3.34 -34.65 5.15
CA PRO A 20 1.93 -34.38 4.84
C PRO A 20 1.12 -33.86 6.02
N VAL A 21 1.36 -34.37 7.23
CA VAL A 21 0.69 -33.93 8.46
C VAL A 21 1.08 -32.47 8.79
N LYS A 22 2.37 -32.15 8.67
CA LYS A 22 2.87 -30.77 8.89
C LYS A 22 2.35 -29.80 7.82
N ASP A 23 2.18 -30.25 6.59
CA ASP A 23 1.68 -29.43 5.51
C ASP A 23 0.16 -29.20 5.64
N GLN A 24 -0.59 -30.19 6.11
CA GLN A 24 -2.01 -30.03 6.41
C GLN A 24 -2.25 -29.02 7.57
N ALA A 25 -1.45 -29.11 8.64
CA ALA A 25 -1.51 -28.16 9.73
C ALA A 25 -1.17 -26.72 9.26
N LEU A 26 -0.16 -26.57 8.39
CA LEU A 26 0.20 -25.28 7.84
C LEU A 26 -0.87 -24.75 6.89
N LYS A 27 -1.55 -25.61 6.09
CA LYS A 27 -2.69 -25.23 5.28
C LYS A 27 -3.77 -24.54 6.12
N GLN A 28 -4.16 -25.14 7.25
CA GLN A 28 -5.18 -24.58 8.13
C GLN A 28 -4.77 -23.19 8.69
N GLN A 29 -3.49 -23.02 9.05
CA GLN A 29 -2.96 -21.71 9.48
C GLN A 29 -3.03 -20.68 8.36
N ILE A 30 -2.69 -21.05 7.12
CA ILE A 30 -2.77 -20.17 5.96
C ILE A 30 -4.22 -19.78 5.66
N GLU A 31 -5.15 -20.71 5.74
CA GLU A 31 -6.59 -20.45 5.57
C GLU A 31 -7.13 -19.51 6.65
N ALA A 32 -6.65 -19.63 7.89
CA ALA A 32 -6.98 -18.70 8.96
C ALA A 32 -6.45 -17.28 8.65
N VAL A 33 -5.21 -17.15 8.18
CA VAL A 33 -4.66 -15.86 7.74
C VAL A 33 -5.44 -15.28 6.58
N HIS A 34 -5.87 -16.10 5.61
CA HIS A 34 -6.64 -15.62 4.46
C HIS A 34 -8.06 -15.17 4.80
N ARG A 35 -8.67 -15.62 5.92
CA ARG A 35 -9.94 -15.06 6.37
C ARG A 35 -9.83 -13.58 6.74
N ASP A 36 -8.74 -13.19 7.38
CA ASP A 36 -8.49 -11.79 7.79
C ASP A 36 -7.78 -10.97 6.71
N HIS A 37 -6.98 -11.64 5.88
CA HIS A 37 -6.09 -11.03 4.88
C HIS A 37 -6.17 -11.79 3.53
N PRO A 38 -7.30 -11.77 2.83
CA PRO A 38 -7.53 -12.63 1.64
C PRO A 38 -6.54 -12.37 0.50
N ALA A 39 -5.95 -11.19 0.41
CA ALA A 39 -4.99 -10.83 -0.64
C ALA A 39 -3.51 -11.10 -0.27
N TYR A 40 -3.24 -11.79 0.85
CA TYR A 40 -1.86 -12.12 1.21
C TYR A 40 -1.30 -13.24 0.33
N GLY A 41 -0.23 -12.92 -0.43
CA GLY A 41 0.62 -13.93 -1.06
C GLY A 41 1.58 -14.56 -0.06
N HIS A 42 2.28 -15.62 -0.49
CA HIS A 42 3.16 -16.44 0.35
C HIS A 42 4.16 -15.65 1.21
N ARG A 43 4.68 -14.50 0.72
CA ARG A 43 5.63 -13.68 1.49
C ARG A 43 5.00 -13.00 2.70
N ARG A 44 3.77 -12.45 2.56
CA ARG A 44 3.06 -11.82 3.67
C ARG A 44 2.51 -12.85 4.64
N VAL A 45 2.00 -13.97 4.14
CA VAL A 45 1.59 -15.10 4.99
C VAL A 45 2.79 -15.60 5.82
N ALA A 46 3.96 -15.76 5.20
CA ALA A 46 5.16 -16.17 5.90
C ALA A 46 5.61 -15.18 6.99
N LEU A 47 5.52 -13.87 6.70
CA LEU A 47 5.80 -12.81 7.69
C LEU A 47 4.78 -12.85 8.84
N HIS A 48 3.50 -13.02 8.53
CA HIS A 48 2.42 -13.08 9.52
C HIS A 48 2.58 -14.26 10.48
N LEU A 49 2.96 -15.45 9.95
CA LEU A 49 3.13 -16.67 10.73
C LEU A 49 4.54 -16.86 11.31
N GLY A 50 5.49 -15.97 10.99
CA GLY A 50 6.89 -16.11 11.45
C GLY A 50 7.62 -17.32 10.87
N ILE A 51 7.27 -17.78 9.65
CA ILE A 51 7.82 -19.00 9.04
C ILE A 51 8.54 -18.73 7.72
N ASN A 52 9.26 -19.76 7.23
CA ASN A 52 9.99 -19.66 5.96
C ASN A 52 9.05 -19.50 4.76
N HIS A 53 9.30 -18.46 3.93
CA HIS A 53 8.46 -18.14 2.77
C HIS A 53 8.48 -19.21 1.67
N LYS A 54 9.59 -19.96 1.49
CA LYS A 54 9.66 -21.06 0.50
C LYS A 54 8.74 -22.21 0.92
N ARG A 55 8.69 -22.52 2.23
CA ARG A 55 7.76 -23.52 2.76
C ARG A 55 6.30 -23.08 2.57
N THR A 56 5.99 -21.83 2.86
CA THR A 56 4.66 -21.26 2.66
C THR A 56 4.27 -21.31 1.18
N GLN A 57 5.17 -20.91 0.28
CA GLN A 57 4.94 -20.95 -1.17
C GLN A 57 4.62 -22.37 -1.67
N ARG A 58 5.38 -23.37 -1.21
CA ARG A 58 5.17 -24.77 -1.58
C ARG A 58 3.81 -25.27 -1.12
N VAL A 59 3.43 -25.01 0.15
CA VAL A 59 2.14 -25.45 0.70
C VAL A 59 0.98 -24.72 0.01
N MET A 60 1.08 -23.41 -0.21
CA MET A 60 0.08 -22.66 -0.95
C MET A 60 -0.12 -23.19 -2.37
N ALA A 61 0.97 -23.55 -3.07
CA ALA A 61 0.89 -24.15 -4.40
C ALA A 61 0.25 -25.56 -4.34
N GLN A 62 0.66 -26.39 -3.39
CA GLN A 62 0.17 -27.76 -3.20
C GLN A 62 -1.35 -27.80 -2.96
N PHE A 63 -1.89 -26.86 -2.18
CA PHE A 63 -3.31 -26.79 -1.83
C PHE A 63 -4.09 -25.75 -2.64
N ASN A 64 -3.49 -25.18 -3.70
CA ASN A 64 -4.10 -24.17 -4.58
C ASN A 64 -4.64 -22.93 -3.84
N LEU A 65 -3.99 -22.53 -2.76
CA LEU A 65 -4.31 -21.34 -1.98
C LEU A 65 -3.73 -20.10 -2.67
N ARG A 66 -4.51 -19.45 -3.52
CA ARG A 66 -4.07 -18.30 -4.32
C ARG A 66 -4.81 -17.02 -3.92
N PRO A 67 -4.10 -15.90 -3.69
CA PRO A 67 -4.74 -14.61 -3.53
C PRO A 67 -5.39 -14.16 -4.85
N PRO A 68 -6.38 -13.25 -4.81
CA PRO A 68 -6.99 -12.66 -6.00
C PRO A 68 -5.94 -12.10 -6.96
N ARG A 69 -6.10 -12.32 -8.27
CA ARG A 69 -5.20 -11.76 -9.29
C ARG A 69 -5.57 -10.30 -9.58
N ARG A 70 -4.56 -9.48 -9.82
CA ARG A 70 -4.74 -8.10 -10.27
C ARG A 70 -5.20 -8.10 -11.73
N HIS A 71 -6.37 -7.50 -12.01
CA HIS A 71 -6.74 -7.05 -13.35
C HIS A 71 -6.43 -5.55 -13.40
N SER A 72 -5.46 -5.15 -14.22
CA SER A 72 -5.19 -3.73 -14.48
C SER A 72 -5.68 -3.45 -15.90
N PRO A 73 -6.70 -2.62 -16.09
CA PRO A 73 -6.98 -2.07 -17.40
C PRO A 73 -5.83 -1.13 -17.80
N PRO A 74 -5.47 -1.06 -19.09
CA PRO A 74 -4.52 -0.07 -19.56
C PRO A 74 -5.11 1.33 -19.36
N TYR A 75 -4.35 2.20 -18.73
CA TYR A 75 -4.75 3.60 -18.52
C TYR A 75 -3.61 4.48 -19.03
N SER A 76 -3.93 5.42 -19.91
CA SER A 76 -3.02 6.50 -20.23
C SER A 76 -3.72 7.84 -19.92
N THR A 77 -3.09 8.63 -19.08
CA THR A 77 -3.48 10.02 -18.83
C THR A 77 -2.61 10.91 -19.70
N VAL A 78 -3.22 11.83 -20.44
CA VAL A 78 -2.48 12.89 -21.14
C VAL A 78 -2.31 14.03 -20.14
N SER A 79 -1.09 14.26 -19.67
CA SER A 79 -0.76 15.38 -18.80
C SER A 79 -0.35 16.59 -19.64
N THR A 80 -0.87 17.76 -19.30
CA THR A 80 -0.43 19.04 -19.85
C THR A 80 0.81 19.50 -19.09
N PRO A 81 1.93 19.88 -19.75
CA PRO A 81 3.13 20.31 -19.05
C PRO A 81 2.87 21.58 -18.24
N HIS A 82 3.16 21.55 -16.95
CA HIS A 82 3.25 22.71 -16.07
C HIS A 82 4.71 23.00 -15.79
N HIS A 83 5.20 24.21 -16.09
CA HIS A 83 6.63 24.55 -16.01
C HIS A 83 7.05 25.22 -14.70
N THR A 84 6.13 25.42 -13.75
CA THR A 84 6.39 26.21 -12.53
C THR A 84 7.23 25.44 -11.50
N TYR A 85 7.00 24.15 -11.34
CA TYR A 85 7.69 23.31 -10.36
C TYR A 85 8.43 22.16 -11.03
N GLY A 86 9.64 21.88 -10.53
CA GLY A 86 10.48 20.77 -11.00
C GLY A 86 10.38 19.52 -10.11
N ASN A 87 10.99 18.44 -10.55
CA ASN A 87 11.11 17.21 -9.76
C ASN A 87 12.29 17.30 -8.79
N LEU A 88 12.01 17.53 -7.51
CA LEU A 88 12.99 17.62 -6.43
C LEU A 88 13.49 16.24 -5.96
N LEU A 89 12.88 15.15 -6.43
CA LEU A 89 13.14 13.80 -5.90
C LEU A 89 14.17 13.00 -6.72
N LYS A 90 14.66 13.52 -7.84
CA LYS A 90 15.56 12.79 -8.77
C LYS A 90 16.84 12.25 -8.11
N SER A 91 17.39 13.00 -7.16
CA SER A 91 18.62 12.63 -6.45
C SER A 91 18.42 12.43 -4.95
N MET A 92 17.16 12.39 -4.49
CA MET A 92 16.86 12.36 -3.06
C MET A 92 16.58 10.95 -2.55
N THR A 93 17.32 10.52 -1.54
CA THR A 93 16.99 9.33 -0.76
C THR A 93 16.11 9.74 0.42
N VAL A 94 14.90 9.19 0.48
CA VAL A 94 13.95 9.46 1.56
C VAL A 94 14.12 8.41 2.65
N THR A 95 14.52 8.87 3.84
CA THR A 95 14.87 7.99 4.98
C THR A 95 14.03 8.23 6.22
N GLN A 96 13.37 9.40 6.33
CA GLN A 96 12.63 9.81 7.52
C GLN A 96 11.17 10.08 7.20
N ALA A 97 10.30 9.87 8.18
CA ALA A 97 8.90 10.29 8.10
C ALA A 97 8.81 11.80 7.84
N HIS A 98 7.77 12.21 7.13
CA HIS A 98 7.48 13.60 6.78
C HIS A 98 8.55 14.33 5.92
N GLN A 99 9.54 13.60 5.39
CA GLN A 99 10.42 14.19 4.38
C GLN A 99 9.68 14.46 3.06
N VAL A 100 8.91 13.50 2.60
CA VAL A 100 8.16 13.60 1.34
C VAL A 100 6.79 12.97 1.52
N TRP A 101 5.76 13.74 1.21
CA TRP A 101 4.41 13.23 1.03
C TRP A 101 4.09 13.16 -0.45
N TYR A 102 3.49 12.06 -0.87
CA TYR A 102 2.94 11.86 -2.21
C TYR A 102 1.43 12.06 -2.19
N SER A 103 0.90 12.63 -3.25
CA SER A 103 -0.54 12.68 -3.47
C SER A 103 -0.90 12.25 -4.87
N ASP A 104 -2.04 11.61 -5.00
CA ASP A 104 -2.63 11.22 -6.28
C ASP A 104 -4.14 11.04 -6.12
N LEU A 105 -4.86 11.08 -7.24
CA LEU A 105 -6.29 10.84 -7.33
C LEU A 105 -6.58 9.54 -8.07
N SER A 106 -7.40 8.69 -7.47
CA SER A 106 -7.83 7.47 -8.11
C SER A 106 -9.32 7.48 -8.41
N ARG A 107 -9.65 7.16 -9.65
CA ARG A 107 -11.03 6.97 -10.10
C ARG A 107 -11.60 5.66 -9.55
N LEU A 108 -12.80 5.74 -8.96
CA LEU A 108 -13.63 4.63 -8.53
C LEU A 108 -14.95 4.68 -9.29
N VAL A 109 -15.40 3.57 -9.86
CA VAL A 109 -16.69 3.50 -10.57
C VAL A 109 -17.65 2.69 -9.74
N TYR A 110 -18.67 3.34 -9.17
CA TYR A 110 -19.71 2.72 -8.37
C TYR A 110 -21.06 2.89 -9.06
N ARG A 111 -21.66 1.77 -9.46
CA ARG A 111 -22.97 1.71 -10.16
C ARG A 111 -23.09 2.74 -11.29
N GLY A 112 -22.06 2.78 -12.16
CA GLY A 112 -21.99 3.71 -13.30
C GLY A 112 -21.61 5.15 -12.96
N THR A 113 -21.61 5.55 -11.67
CA THR A 113 -21.19 6.88 -11.22
C THR A 113 -19.70 6.89 -10.90
N ILE A 114 -19.01 7.94 -11.36
CA ILE A 114 -17.58 8.14 -11.08
C ILE A 114 -17.42 8.85 -9.74
N TRP A 115 -16.55 8.30 -8.91
CA TRP A 115 -16.05 8.88 -7.67
C TRP A 115 -14.54 8.99 -7.74
N TYR A 116 -13.98 9.93 -7.02
CA TYR A 116 -12.53 10.14 -6.93
C TYR A 116 -12.07 10.02 -5.49
N LEU A 117 -11.03 9.23 -5.29
CA LEU A 117 -10.35 9.07 -4.02
C LEU A 117 -9.03 9.82 -4.10
N ALA A 118 -8.89 10.92 -3.35
CA ALA A 118 -7.63 11.60 -3.13
C ALA A 118 -6.93 11.00 -1.92
N THR A 119 -5.64 10.71 -2.02
CA THR A 119 -4.81 10.24 -0.90
C THR A 119 -3.55 11.07 -0.77
N ILE A 120 -3.08 11.21 0.46
CA ILE A 120 -1.75 11.72 0.79
C ILE A 120 -1.03 10.63 1.57
N GLU A 121 0.11 10.21 1.07
CA GLU A 121 0.91 9.11 1.62
C GLU A 121 2.31 9.59 1.98
N ASP A 122 2.80 9.18 3.15
CA ASP A 122 4.20 9.38 3.51
C ASP A 122 5.10 8.38 2.80
N ARG A 123 6.12 8.88 2.10
CA ARG A 123 7.00 8.02 1.32
C ARG A 123 7.84 7.07 2.15
N ALA A 124 8.34 7.49 3.31
CA ALA A 124 9.18 6.66 4.15
C ALA A 124 8.38 5.56 4.84
N THR A 125 7.30 5.96 5.50
CA THR A 125 6.47 5.07 6.32
C THR A 125 5.41 4.30 5.54
N ARG A 126 5.11 4.73 4.30
CA ARG A 126 4.01 4.16 3.48
C ARG A 126 2.63 4.35 4.09
N GLN A 127 2.51 5.18 5.11
CA GLN A 127 1.24 5.47 5.77
C GLN A 127 0.41 6.40 4.90
N VAL A 128 -0.87 6.11 4.76
CA VAL A 128 -1.85 7.05 4.22
C VAL A 128 -2.16 8.04 5.34
N ILE A 129 -1.66 9.27 5.20
CA ILE A 129 -1.82 10.36 6.18
C ILE A 129 -3.24 10.91 6.14
N ALA A 130 -3.74 11.14 4.92
CA ALA A 130 -5.09 11.64 4.71
C ALA A 130 -5.71 11.00 3.47
N ALA A 131 -7.03 10.89 3.48
CA ALA A 131 -7.80 10.45 2.34
C ALA A 131 -9.17 11.11 2.31
N ARG A 132 -9.62 11.49 1.12
CA ARG A 132 -10.98 12.00 0.89
C ARG A 132 -11.56 11.43 -0.39
N ILE A 133 -12.87 11.19 -0.34
CA ILE A 133 -13.63 10.73 -1.48
C ILE A 133 -14.65 11.79 -1.90
N GLY A 134 -14.75 12.03 -3.20
CA GLY A 134 -15.67 13.03 -3.76
C GLY A 134 -16.16 12.65 -5.15
N LYS A 135 -17.17 13.38 -5.65
CA LYS A 135 -17.73 13.20 -6.98
C LYS A 135 -17.04 14.03 -8.06
N ARG A 136 -16.16 14.97 -7.68
CA ARG A 136 -15.45 15.86 -8.59
C ARG A 136 -13.97 15.58 -8.56
N HIS A 137 -13.36 15.61 -9.73
CA HIS A 137 -11.92 15.61 -9.95
C HIS A 137 -11.45 17.07 -10.01
N ASP A 138 -11.30 17.69 -8.85
CA ASP A 138 -11.02 19.11 -8.77
C ASP A 138 -10.07 19.47 -7.60
N SER A 139 -9.58 20.71 -7.63
CA SER A 139 -8.69 21.25 -6.60
C SER A 139 -9.33 21.36 -5.22
N HIS A 140 -10.67 21.41 -5.12
CA HIS A 140 -11.35 21.43 -3.83
C HIS A 140 -11.17 20.11 -3.07
N LEU A 141 -11.23 18.97 -3.79
CA LEU A 141 -10.99 17.66 -3.18
C LEU A 141 -9.54 17.55 -2.69
N VAL A 142 -8.58 18.00 -3.52
CA VAL A 142 -7.15 18.02 -3.16
C VAL A 142 -6.90 18.92 -1.94
N LEU A 143 -7.40 20.16 -1.97
CA LEU A 143 -7.24 21.12 -0.88
C LEU A 143 -7.85 20.62 0.44
N ALA A 144 -9.03 19.98 0.35
CA ALA A 144 -9.67 19.39 1.52
C ALA A 144 -8.84 18.23 2.10
N THR A 145 -8.18 17.44 1.23
CA THR A 145 -7.28 16.36 1.67
C THR A 145 -6.00 16.92 2.28
N LEU A 146 -5.42 17.99 1.70
CA LEU A 146 -4.28 18.70 2.27
C LEU A 146 -4.59 19.30 3.65
N LYS A 147 -5.75 19.95 3.80
CA LYS A 147 -6.20 20.48 5.09
C LYS A 147 -6.33 19.40 6.14
N GLN A 148 -6.86 18.24 5.78
CA GLN A 148 -6.95 17.08 6.68
C GLN A 148 -5.55 16.57 7.08
N ALA A 149 -4.64 16.42 6.10
CA ALA A 149 -3.28 15.92 6.35
C ALA A 149 -2.47 16.83 7.28
N LEU A 150 -2.65 18.14 7.16
CA LEU A 150 -1.90 19.16 7.91
C LEU A 150 -2.59 19.61 9.20
N ALA A 151 -3.78 19.07 9.51
CA ALA A 151 -4.55 19.46 10.72
C ALA A 151 -3.84 19.08 12.03
N GLU A 152 -3.03 18.01 12.02
CA GLU A 152 -2.30 17.55 13.21
C GLU A 152 -0.98 18.30 13.45
N GLY A 153 -0.71 19.36 12.69
CA GLY A 153 0.45 20.24 12.87
C GLY A 153 1.77 19.71 12.31
N GLN A 154 1.78 18.53 11.73
CA GLN A 154 2.95 18.00 11.02
C GLN A 154 2.85 18.34 9.54
N ALA A 155 3.93 18.87 8.97
CA ALA A 155 4.03 19.17 7.54
C ALA A 155 5.22 18.42 6.93
N PRO A 156 5.13 18.01 5.65
CA PRO A 156 6.26 17.41 4.97
C PRO A 156 7.27 18.49 4.56
N ALA A 157 8.52 18.10 4.37
CA ALA A 157 9.51 19.01 3.76
C ALA A 157 9.21 19.20 2.26
N ILE A 158 8.66 18.18 1.60
CA ILE A 158 8.30 18.19 0.17
C ILE A 158 6.93 17.53 0.00
N PHE A 159 6.06 18.20 -0.75
CA PHE A 159 4.83 17.60 -1.29
C PHE A 159 5.04 17.29 -2.77
N HIS A 160 4.81 16.04 -3.16
CA HIS A 160 5.02 15.56 -4.52
C HIS A 160 3.74 15.02 -5.13
N SER A 161 3.43 15.45 -6.35
CA SER A 161 2.29 14.96 -7.14
C SER A 161 2.68 14.80 -8.61
N ASP A 162 1.76 14.33 -9.43
CA ASP A 162 1.84 14.54 -10.86
C ASP A 162 1.56 16.00 -11.23
N GLN A 163 1.56 16.31 -12.54
CA GLN A 163 1.29 17.65 -13.06
C GLN A 163 -0.21 17.93 -13.24
N GLY A 164 -1.09 17.23 -12.51
CA GLY A 164 -2.53 17.45 -12.57
C GLY A 164 -2.91 18.88 -12.21
N THR A 165 -3.82 19.49 -12.98
CA THR A 165 -4.28 20.88 -12.77
C THR A 165 -4.90 21.08 -11.39
N GLU A 166 -5.48 20.03 -10.81
CA GLU A 166 -6.05 20.02 -9.47
C GLU A 166 -5.01 20.20 -8.36
N PHE A 167 -3.79 19.67 -8.54
CA PHE A 167 -2.67 19.85 -7.60
C PHE A 167 -1.99 21.19 -7.79
N MET A 168 -1.94 21.69 -9.04
CA MET A 168 -1.28 22.94 -9.40
C MET A 168 -2.19 24.15 -9.27
N ALA A 169 -3.43 23.97 -8.83
CA ALA A 169 -4.35 25.07 -8.55
C ALA A 169 -3.76 25.99 -7.47
N GLN A 170 -3.84 27.28 -7.67
CA GLN A 170 -3.25 28.30 -6.78
C GLN A 170 -3.65 28.12 -5.31
N ALA A 171 -4.92 27.76 -5.05
CA ALA A 171 -5.37 27.50 -3.69
C ALA A 171 -4.64 26.34 -2.99
N CYS A 172 -4.16 25.33 -3.74
CA CYS A 172 -3.39 24.22 -3.21
C CYS A 172 -1.91 24.61 -3.01
N THR A 173 -1.31 25.29 -3.98
CA THR A 173 0.08 25.71 -3.93
C THR A 173 0.30 26.76 -2.86
N ASP A 174 -0.55 27.80 -2.77
CA ASP A 174 -0.49 28.82 -1.72
C ASP A 174 -0.63 28.17 -0.32
N TYR A 175 -1.53 27.19 -0.20
CA TYR A 175 -1.76 26.51 1.08
C TYR A 175 -0.53 25.74 1.57
N LEU A 176 0.22 25.12 0.64
CA LEU A 176 1.47 24.42 0.92
C LEU A 176 2.62 25.40 1.22
N GLU A 177 2.80 26.42 0.36
CA GLU A 177 3.87 27.42 0.48
C GLU A 177 3.79 28.23 1.77
N GLN A 178 2.58 28.66 2.19
CA GLN A 178 2.33 29.33 3.47
C GLN A 178 2.77 28.49 4.68
N ARG A 179 2.95 27.18 4.51
CA ARG A 179 3.41 26.22 5.54
C ARG A 179 4.87 25.81 5.37
N GLY A 180 5.59 26.46 4.46
CA GLY A 180 6.99 26.16 4.18
C GLY A 180 7.22 24.83 3.47
N VAL A 181 6.17 24.24 2.88
CA VAL A 181 6.26 22.96 2.15
C VAL A 181 6.72 23.24 0.73
N ARG A 182 7.80 22.61 0.30
CA ARG A 182 8.28 22.69 -1.07
C ARG A 182 7.45 21.79 -1.98
N ILE A 183 7.07 22.33 -3.14
CA ILE A 183 6.29 21.59 -4.14
C ILE A 183 7.22 20.93 -5.14
N SER A 184 6.94 19.67 -5.45
CA SER A 184 7.66 18.87 -6.42
C SER A 184 6.67 18.18 -7.33
N VAL A 185 6.97 18.12 -8.62
CA VAL A 185 6.10 17.43 -9.60
C VAL A 185 6.91 16.41 -10.41
N SER A 186 6.25 15.33 -10.82
CA SER A 186 6.82 14.34 -11.71
C SER A 186 7.15 14.96 -13.07
N ASP A 187 8.19 14.48 -13.75
CA ASP A 187 8.45 14.89 -15.12
C ASP A 187 7.33 14.41 -16.05
N VAL A 188 7.12 15.12 -17.15
CA VAL A 188 6.13 14.75 -18.17
C VAL A 188 6.43 13.34 -18.70
N ALA A 189 5.39 12.54 -18.88
CA ALA A 189 5.46 11.16 -19.38
C ALA A 189 6.41 10.24 -18.58
N SER A 190 6.59 10.50 -17.28
CA SER A 190 7.45 9.72 -16.39
C SER A 190 6.67 9.00 -15.28
N PRO A 191 5.73 8.07 -15.61
CA PRO A 191 4.88 7.42 -14.62
C PRO A 191 5.67 6.64 -13.55
N TRP A 192 6.87 6.13 -13.88
CA TRP A 192 7.72 5.44 -12.90
C TRP A 192 8.14 6.33 -11.72
N GLN A 193 8.12 7.66 -11.87
CA GLN A 193 8.43 8.60 -10.79
C GLN A 193 7.32 8.66 -9.73
N ASN A 194 6.07 8.35 -10.13
CA ASN A 194 4.92 8.25 -9.24
C ASN A 194 4.52 6.77 -8.92
N GLY A 195 5.37 5.82 -9.28
CA GLY A 195 5.10 4.38 -9.20
C GLY A 195 4.74 3.85 -7.80
N TYR A 196 5.08 4.59 -6.74
CA TYR A 196 4.71 4.22 -5.36
C TYR A 196 3.20 4.35 -5.14
N VAL A 197 2.62 5.48 -5.52
CA VAL A 197 1.18 5.74 -5.36
C VAL A 197 0.36 4.91 -6.33
N GLU A 198 0.82 4.75 -7.58
CA GLU A 198 0.19 3.84 -8.54
C GLU A 198 0.15 2.40 -8.02
N SER A 199 1.24 1.96 -7.39
CA SER A 199 1.32 0.64 -6.74
C SER A 199 0.35 0.53 -5.56
N PHE A 200 0.15 1.60 -4.78
CA PHE A 200 -0.85 1.65 -3.71
C PHE A 200 -2.25 1.49 -4.28
N PHE A 201 -2.69 2.35 -5.19
CA PHE A 201 -4.04 2.29 -5.75
C PHE A 201 -4.34 0.97 -6.46
N GLY A 202 -3.36 0.42 -7.18
CA GLY A 202 -3.52 -0.87 -7.82
C GLY A 202 -3.82 -2.00 -6.82
N ARG A 203 -3.15 -2.00 -5.67
CA ARG A 203 -3.39 -2.99 -4.59
C ARG A 203 -4.66 -2.66 -3.81
N PHE A 204 -4.89 -1.39 -3.53
CA PHE A 204 -6.08 -0.90 -2.85
C PHE A 204 -7.35 -1.38 -3.56
N LYS A 205 -7.47 -1.13 -4.87
CA LYS A 205 -8.63 -1.57 -5.66
C LYS A 205 -8.77 -3.09 -5.70
N GLN A 206 -7.67 -3.81 -5.84
CA GLN A 206 -7.68 -5.27 -5.84
C GLN A 206 -8.16 -5.84 -4.50
N GLU A 207 -7.67 -5.29 -3.39
CA GLU A 207 -7.96 -5.78 -2.05
C GLU A 207 -9.35 -5.34 -1.57
N LEU A 208 -9.79 -4.13 -1.95
CA LEU A 208 -11.15 -3.66 -1.72
C LEU A 208 -12.19 -4.50 -2.50
N GLY A 209 -11.81 -4.99 -3.69
CA GLY A 209 -12.65 -5.81 -4.55
C GLY A 209 -13.72 -5.01 -5.28
N ASP A 210 -14.81 -5.70 -5.68
CA ASP A 210 -15.91 -5.05 -6.40
C ASP A 210 -16.69 -4.13 -5.46
N ILE A 211 -16.63 -2.83 -5.72
CA ILE A 211 -17.35 -1.82 -4.94
C ILE A 211 -18.84 -1.77 -5.26
N ASN A 212 -19.29 -2.37 -6.37
CA ASN A 212 -20.71 -2.42 -6.72
C ASN A 212 -21.53 -3.37 -5.84
N ARG A 213 -20.85 -4.20 -5.01
CA ARG A 213 -21.50 -5.07 -4.01
C ARG A 213 -22.19 -4.31 -2.88
N PHE A 214 -21.81 -3.06 -2.65
CA PHE A 214 -22.43 -2.23 -1.62
C PHE A 214 -23.79 -1.71 -2.11
N GLU A 215 -24.76 -1.64 -1.21
CA GLU A 215 -26.13 -1.25 -1.56
C GLU A 215 -26.23 0.27 -1.74
N THR A 216 -25.53 1.03 -0.91
CA THR A 216 -25.59 2.49 -0.89
C THR A 216 -24.21 3.14 -1.12
N PRO A 217 -24.18 4.38 -1.64
CA PRO A 217 -22.93 5.14 -1.71
C PRO A 217 -22.26 5.34 -0.35
N GLY A 218 -23.06 5.46 0.73
CA GLY A 218 -22.55 5.61 2.09
C GLY A 218 -21.78 4.38 2.56
N GLU A 219 -22.30 3.18 2.30
CA GLU A 219 -21.59 1.93 2.59
C GLU A 219 -20.30 1.79 1.79
N MET A 220 -20.33 2.15 0.49
CA MET A 220 -19.13 2.16 -0.36
C MET A 220 -18.07 3.10 0.21
N VAL A 221 -18.44 4.32 0.58
CA VAL A 221 -17.52 5.30 1.19
C VAL A 221 -16.97 4.79 2.52
N ALA A 222 -17.82 4.24 3.39
CA ALA A 222 -17.41 3.64 4.65
C ALA A 222 -16.41 2.49 4.44
N ALA A 223 -16.66 1.63 3.45
CA ALA A 223 -15.75 0.52 3.11
C ALA A 223 -14.38 1.02 2.60
N VAL A 224 -14.35 2.11 1.81
CA VAL A 224 -13.11 2.77 1.38
C VAL A 224 -12.29 3.23 2.59
N TYR A 225 -12.90 3.95 3.54
CA TYR A 225 -12.19 4.42 4.74
C TYR A 225 -11.78 3.27 5.67
N HIS A 226 -12.64 2.27 5.82
CA HIS A 226 -12.31 1.06 6.58
C HIS A 226 -11.10 0.33 5.99
N HIS A 227 -11.02 0.25 4.65
CA HIS A 227 -9.89 -0.38 3.97
C HIS A 227 -8.59 0.44 4.12
N ILE A 228 -8.66 1.78 4.13
CA ILE A 228 -7.52 2.64 4.42
C ILE A 228 -7.03 2.43 5.86
N HIS A 229 -7.95 2.35 6.81
CA HIS A 229 -7.61 2.03 8.20
C HIS A 229 -6.95 0.65 8.31
N TYR A 230 -7.51 -0.36 7.66
CA TYR A 230 -6.93 -1.70 7.58
C TYR A 230 -5.51 -1.66 6.97
N TYR A 231 -5.31 -0.92 5.88
CA TYR A 231 -4.02 -0.75 5.23
C TYR A 231 -2.97 -0.16 6.19
N ASN A 232 -3.33 0.87 6.93
CA ASN A 232 -2.42 1.54 7.86
C ASN A 232 -2.09 0.69 9.08
N HIS A 233 -3.07 0.01 9.68
CA HIS A 233 -2.93 -0.56 11.03
C HIS A 233 -2.81 -2.08 11.08
N ARG A 234 -3.27 -2.81 10.06
CA ARG A 234 -3.33 -4.29 10.09
C ARG A 234 -2.58 -4.96 8.95
N ARG A 235 -2.55 -4.31 7.80
CA ARG A 235 -1.96 -4.87 6.60
C ARG A 235 -0.45 -4.79 6.62
N ILE A 236 0.25 -5.94 6.57
CA ILE A 236 1.71 -5.97 6.44
C ILE A 236 2.13 -5.39 5.08
N HIS A 237 2.94 -4.32 5.12
CA HIS A 237 3.66 -3.82 3.95
C HIS A 237 4.96 -4.60 3.78
N THR A 238 5.16 -5.24 2.62
CA THR A 238 6.26 -6.21 2.43
C THR A 238 7.66 -5.60 2.64
N ALA A 239 7.86 -4.34 2.21
CA ALA A 239 9.15 -3.67 2.39
C ALA A 239 9.39 -3.25 3.84
N LEU A 240 8.35 -2.89 4.58
CA LEU A 240 8.44 -2.53 5.99
C LEU A 240 8.41 -3.76 6.93
N ARG A 241 7.92 -4.90 6.43
CA ARG A 241 7.68 -6.15 7.16
C ARG A 241 6.65 -6.05 8.30
N MET A 242 5.94 -4.92 8.37
CA MET A 242 4.89 -4.62 9.36
C MET A 242 3.87 -3.65 8.76
N PRO A 243 2.75 -3.36 9.46
CA PRO A 243 1.81 -2.31 9.05
C PRO A 243 2.44 -0.92 9.05
N PRO A 244 2.05 -0.02 8.11
CA PRO A 244 2.61 1.33 7.98
C PRO A 244 2.59 2.16 9.27
N ALA A 245 1.46 2.19 9.98
CA ALA A 245 1.32 2.97 11.22
C ALA A 245 2.19 2.42 12.36
N VAL A 246 2.38 1.09 12.43
CA VAL A 246 3.29 0.47 13.41
C VAL A 246 4.74 0.87 13.11
N PHE A 247 5.13 0.86 11.83
CA PHE A 247 6.46 1.30 11.41
C PHE A 247 6.69 2.79 11.72
N ALA A 248 5.70 3.64 11.42
CA ALA A 248 5.78 5.08 11.71
C ALA A 248 5.97 5.34 13.22
N ALA A 249 5.23 4.65 14.08
CA ALA A 249 5.35 4.79 15.52
C ALA A 249 6.75 4.37 16.04
N GLN A 250 7.33 3.29 15.50
CA GLN A 250 8.68 2.85 15.86
C GLN A 250 9.75 3.85 15.42
N ALA A 251 9.62 4.40 14.21
CA ALA A 251 10.56 5.40 13.69
C ALA A 251 10.60 6.67 14.55
N VAL A 252 9.47 7.08 15.14
CA VAL A 252 9.41 8.21 16.08
C VAL A 252 10.15 7.88 17.38
N VAL A 253 10.00 6.67 17.91
CA VAL A 253 10.68 6.23 19.14
C VAL A 253 12.20 6.20 18.95
N ASP A 254 12.68 5.67 17.83
CA ASP A 254 14.11 5.59 17.53
C ASP A 254 14.77 6.98 17.43
N ILE A 255 14.08 7.94 16.80
CA ILE A 255 14.53 9.35 16.73
C ILE A 255 14.54 9.99 18.12
N GLY A 256 13.55 9.68 18.95
CA GLY A 256 13.45 10.19 20.35
C GLY A 256 14.60 9.68 21.21
N LEU A 257 14.95 8.40 21.10
CA LEU A 257 16.05 7.80 21.85
C LEU A 257 17.43 8.33 21.42
N GLN A 258 17.62 8.57 20.10
CA GLN A 258 18.87 9.16 19.60
C GLN A 258 19.07 10.61 20.08
N LYS A 259 18.00 11.38 20.31
CA LYS A 259 18.10 12.74 20.85
C LYS A 259 18.33 12.82 22.35
N LEU A 260 18.02 11.76 23.09
CA LEU A 260 18.22 11.67 24.54
C LEU A 260 19.59 11.07 24.90
N GLY A 261 20.32 10.51 23.94
CA GLY A 261 21.64 9.91 24.10
C GLY A 261 22.82 10.80 23.69
N THR A 262 22.57 12.07 23.40
CA THR A 262 23.57 13.12 23.15
C THR A 262 23.46 14.21 24.22
#